data_346810a9f1e44eb3afba0ce5ee018e66
#
_entry.id   346810a9f1e44eb3afba0ce5ee018e66
#
_cell.length_a   1.000
_cell.length_b   1.000
_cell.length_c   1.000
_cell.angle_alpha   90.00
_cell.angle_beta   90.00
_cell.angle_gamma   90.00
#
_symmetry.space_group_name_H-M   'P 1'
#
loop_
_entity.id
_entity.type
_entity.pdbx_description
1 polymer ?
#
loop_
_entity_poly.entity_id
_entity_poly.type
_entity_poly.pdbx_seq_one_letter_code
_entity_poly.pdbx_strand_id
1 'polypeptide(L)'
;MKSPYKSSLIVDLVLNIWQGVPSLVLHNLEKAHAIKKIFWHLNVDQFAGCYIEFGVAHGHSMRSAEIAERTSESKVIGVKRVYRNLYGFDTFEGFVSHTADDAHPVWEGTLYTAPINEIKRRFRKSSNVRFIKMDATKLVEAEGNIVGAERFGIDECAAIILFDMDLYEPTLSALRWSRQLLQTGTFLLFDEFFSFGGDSNKGESRALNEFLEANLDVQVRDYGSYGVGGKIFVVELA
;
A
#
# COMPACT_ATOMS: atom_id res chain seq x y z
N MET A 1 10.85 37.05 -34.82
CA MET A 1 10.34 36.54 -33.54
C MET A 1 9.30 35.45 -33.82
N LYS A 2 9.56 34.21 -33.45
CA LYS A 2 8.55 33.13 -33.55
C LYS A 2 7.49 33.36 -32.48
N SER A 3 6.21 33.39 -32.91
CA SER A 3 5.08 33.61 -32.00
C SER A 3 5.09 32.63 -30.83
N PRO A 4 4.98 33.08 -29.56
CA PRO A 4 4.90 32.19 -28.40
C PRO A 4 3.62 31.34 -28.37
N TYR A 5 2.65 31.63 -29.22
CA TYR A 5 1.35 30.94 -29.29
C TYR A 5 1.41 29.50 -29.86
N LYS A 6 2.47 29.11 -30.61
CA LYS A 6 2.57 27.73 -31.09
C LYS A 6 2.91 26.71 -29.98
N SER A 7 3.52 27.18 -28.90
CA SER A 7 3.78 26.31 -27.73
C SER A 7 2.52 26.07 -26.90
N SER A 8 1.54 27.02 -26.88
CA SER A 8 0.31 26.87 -26.14
C SER A 8 -0.58 25.75 -26.73
N LEU A 9 -0.69 25.66 -28.06
CA LEU A 9 -1.49 24.61 -28.71
C LEU A 9 -1.00 23.18 -28.40
N ILE A 10 0.31 23.00 -28.32
CA ILE A 10 0.89 21.68 -27.95
C ILE A 10 0.61 21.40 -26.47
N VAL A 11 0.77 22.39 -25.61
CA VAL A 11 0.46 22.27 -24.18
C VAL A 11 -1.01 21.94 -23.99
N ASP A 12 -1.92 22.69 -24.67
CA ASP A 12 -3.36 22.46 -24.60
C ASP A 12 -3.73 21.06 -25.11
N LEU A 13 -3.12 20.57 -26.17
CA LEU A 13 -3.32 19.21 -26.67
C LEU A 13 -2.88 18.17 -25.66
N VAL A 14 -1.70 18.33 -25.06
CA VAL A 14 -1.18 17.43 -24.02
C VAL A 14 -2.07 17.45 -22.78
N LEU A 15 -2.49 18.62 -22.35
CA LEU A 15 -3.42 18.76 -21.21
C LEU A 15 -4.77 18.09 -21.49
N ASN A 16 -5.34 18.25 -22.70
CA ASN A 16 -6.59 17.59 -23.06
C ASN A 16 -6.47 16.07 -23.05
N ILE A 17 -5.35 15.53 -23.58
CA ILE A 17 -5.09 14.09 -23.54
C ILE A 17 -4.95 13.63 -22.09
N TRP A 18 -4.17 14.35 -21.27
CA TRP A 18 -3.94 14.01 -19.86
C TRP A 18 -5.21 14.07 -19.03
N GLN A 19 -6.00 15.13 -19.18
CA GLN A 19 -7.31 15.29 -18.51
C GLN A 19 -8.36 14.26 -18.97
N GLY A 20 -8.19 13.69 -20.15
CA GLY A 20 -9.04 12.62 -20.67
C GLY A 20 -8.75 11.25 -20.07
N VAL A 21 -7.62 11.07 -19.35
CA VAL A 21 -7.33 9.81 -18.65
C VAL A 21 -8.14 9.72 -17.36
N PRO A 22 -8.92 8.64 -17.13
CA PRO A 22 -9.71 8.51 -15.90
C PRO A 22 -8.83 8.60 -14.65
N SER A 23 -9.29 9.34 -13.62
CA SER A 23 -8.54 9.58 -12.38
C SER A 23 -8.12 8.28 -11.69
N LEU A 24 -8.96 7.25 -11.71
CA LEU A 24 -8.63 5.93 -11.17
C LEU A 24 -7.46 5.26 -11.89
N VAL A 25 -7.33 5.45 -13.21
CA VAL A 25 -6.19 4.92 -13.98
C VAL A 25 -4.92 5.66 -13.59
N LEU A 26 -4.97 6.99 -13.49
CA LEU A 26 -3.83 7.82 -13.05
C LEU A 26 -3.42 7.45 -11.63
N HIS A 27 -4.36 7.32 -10.70
CA HIS A 27 -4.11 6.89 -9.33
C HIS A 27 -3.32 5.56 -9.30
N ASN A 28 -3.78 4.53 -10.02
CA ASN A 28 -3.11 3.24 -10.05
C ASN A 28 -1.73 3.28 -10.72
N LEU A 29 -1.53 4.13 -11.73
CA LEU A 29 -0.22 4.34 -12.36
C LEU A 29 0.75 5.02 -11.39
N GLU A 30 0.30 6.03 -10.65
CA GLU A 30 1.12 6.71 -9.65
C GLU A 30 1.44 5.81 -8.46
N LYS A 31 0.48 4.99 -7.97
CA LYS A 31 0.71 3.92 -6.97
C LYS A 31 1.80 2.95 -7.45
N ALA A 32 1.68 2.44 -8.68
CA ALA A 32 2.67 1.55 -9.27
C ALA A 32 4.06 2.21 -9.40
N HIS A 33 4.11 3.50 -9.76
CA HIS A 33 5.34 4.26 -9.82
C HIS A 33 5.96 4.47 -8.42
N ALA A 34 5.15 4.79 -7.42
CA ALA A 34 5.59 4.92 -6.03
C ALA A 34 6.19 3.62 -5.51
N ILE A 35 5.50 2.49 -5.70
CA ILE A 35 6.00 1.16 -5.35
C ILE A 35 7.36 0.91 -6.03
N LYS A 36 7.46 1.11 -7.33
CA LYS A 36 8.72 0.92 -8.08
C LYS A 36 9.85 1.80 -7.54
N LYS A 37 9.57 3.07 -7.24
CA LYS A 37 10.54 4.02 -6.67
C LYS A 37 11.06 3.55 -5.31
N ILE A 38 10.17 3.03 -4.45
CA ILE A 38 10.54 2.50 -3.14
C ILE A 38 11.40 1.24 -3.28
N PHE A 39 11.02 0.28 -4.12
CA PHE A 39 11.85 -0.91 -4.36
C PHE A 39 13.25 -0.55 -4.87
N TRP A 40 13.34 0.44 -5.75
CA TRP A 40 14.63 0.97 -6.19
C TRP A 40 15.45 1.53 -5.02
N HIS A 41 14.85 2.40 -4.20
CA HIS A 41 15.48 2.99 -3.03
C HIS A 41 16.01 1.91 -2.07
N LEU A 42 15.17 0.96 -1.71
CA LEU A 42 15.54 -0.16 -0.84
C LEU A 42 16.67 -1.03 -1.40
N ASN A 43 16.74 -1.20 -2.72
CA ASN A 43 17.81 -1.95 -3.35
C ASN A 43 19.12 -1.16 -3.41
N VAL A 44 19.09 0.17 -3.55
CA VAL A 44 20.26 1.05 -3.44
C VAL A 44 20.90 0.88 -2.05
N ASP A 45 20.07 0.88 -1.01
CA ASP A 45 20.52 0.79 0.38
C ASP A 45 20.74 -0.67 0.84
N GLN A 46 20.52 -1.66 -0.03
CA GLN A 46 20.57 -3.10 0.31
C GLN A 46 19.70 -3.44 1.52
N PHE A 47 18.60 -2.74 1.69
CA PHE A 47 17.69 -2.87 2.80
C PHE A 47 16.84 -4.15 2.66
N ALA A 48 16.89 -5.04 3.65
CA ALA A 48 16.18 -6.32 3.66
C ALA A 48 14.76 -6.19 4.24
N GLY A 49 13.91 -7.17 3.95
CA GLY A 49 12.56 -7.29 4.49
C GLY A 49 11.52 -7.56 3.41
N CYS A 50 10.35 -8.05 3.83
CA CYS A 50 9.24 -8.41 2.94
C CYS A 50 8.39 -7.20 2.51
N TYR A 51 7.54 -7.45 1.52
CA TYR A 51 6.42 -6.60 1.14
C TYR A 51 5.12 -7.20 1.69
N ILE A 52 4.31 -6.38 2.34
CA ILE A 52 3.01 -6.77 2.85
C ILE A 52 1.96 -5.82 2.25
N GLU A 53 0.82 -6.37 1.84
CA GLU A 53 -0.32 -5.62 1.32
C GLU A 53 -1.59 -6.08 2.02
N PHE A 54 -2.30 -5.15 2.62
CA PHE A 54 -3.64 -5.34 3.16
C PHE A 54 -4.64 -4.70 2.20
N GLY A 55 -5.59 -5.49 1.71
CA GLY A 55 -6.50 -5.07 0.65
C GLY A 55 -5.93 -5.36 -0.75
N VAL A 56 -5.96 -6.63 -1.15
CA VAL A 56 -5.39 -7.07 -2.44
C VAL A 56 -6.38 -6.88 -3.59
N ALA A 57 -7.68 -7.03 -3.34
CA ALA A 57 -8.74 -7.01 -4.35
C ALA A 57 -8.34 -7.80 -5.61
N HIS A 58 -8.22 -7.14 -6.76
CA HIS A 58 -7.84 -7.79 -8.03
C HIS A 58 -6.32 -8.00 -8.20
N GLY A 59 -5.48 -7.60 -7.24
CA GLY A 59 -4.03 -7.80 -7.21
C GLY A 59 -3.24 -6.93 -8.18
N HIS A 60 -3.68 -5.71 -8.46
CA HIS A 60 -2.98 -4.80 -9.37
C HIS A 60 -1.72 -4.22 -8.71
N SER A 61 -1.84 -3.74 -7.48
CA SER A 61 -0.73 -3.26 -6.62
C SER A 61 0.26 -4.37 -6.32
N MET A 62 -0.22 -5.56 -5.93
CA MET A 62 0.61 -6.75 -5.75
C MET A 62 1.39 -7.12 -7.01
N ARG A 63 0.77 -6.99 -8.20
CA ARG A 63 1.46 -7.22 -9.47
C ARG A 63 2.52 -6.18 -9.76
N SER A 64 2.27 -4.93 -9.41
CA SER A 64 3.24 -3.85 -9.52
C SER A 64 4.44 -4.09 -8.59
N ALA A 65 4.19 -4.53 -7.36
CA ALA A 65 5.23 -4.91 -6.39
C ALA A 65 6.07 -6.09 -6.90
N GLU A 66 5.46 -7.15 -7.44
CA GLU A 66 6.16 -8.30 -8.01
C GLU A 66 7.06 -7.90 -9.19
N ILE A 67 6.57 -7.03 -10.08
CA ILE A 67 7.37 -6.52 -11.20
C ILE A 67 8.51 -5.65 -10.67
N ALA A 68 8.24 -4.74 -9.73
CA ALA A 68 9.23 -3.86 -9.14
C ALA A 68 10.33 -4.66 -8.42
N GLU A 69 9.96 -5.65 -7.62
CA GLU A 69 10.89 -6.56 -6.93
C GLU A 69 11.87 -7.22 -7.91
N ARG A 70 11.37 -7.66 -9.05
CA ARG A 70 12.17 -8.35 -10.07
C ARG A 70 13.02 -7.41 -10.93
N THR A 71 12.59 -6.17 -11.14
CA THR A 71 13.18 -5.23 -12.13
C THR A 71 13.94 -4.07 -11.52
N SER A 72 13.95 -3.89 -10.19
CA SER A 72 14.60 -2.77 -9.52
C SER A 72 16.10 -3.04 -9.27
N GLU A 73 16.83 -3.34 -10.35
CA GLU A 73 18.29 -3.48 -10.33
C GLU A 73 18.93 -2.65 -11.44
N SER A 74 20.22 -2.33 -11.31
CA SER A 74 20.99 -1.68 -12.38
C SER A 74 22.44 -2.15 -12.40
N LYS A 75 22.83 -2.78 -13.50
CA LYS A 75 24.22 -3.16 -13.75
C LYS A 75 25.11 -1.94 -13.96
N VAL A 76 24.56 -0.84 -14.49
CA VAL A 76 25.31 0.38 -14.83
C VAL A 76 25.89 1.06 -13.60
N ILE A 77 25.11 1.13 -12.51
CA ILE A 77 25.53 1.77 -11.25
C ILE A 77 25.71 0.77 -10.10
N GLY A 78 25.69 -0.54 -10.39
CA GLY A 78 25.97 -1.58 -9.42
C GLY A 78 24.85 -1.86 -8.40
N VAL A 79 23.62 -1.38 -8.63
CA VAL A 79 22.48 -1.68 -7.75
C VAL A 79 22.07 -3.13 -7.94
N LYS A 80 22.18 -3.92 -6.86
CA LYS A 80 21.79 -5.33 -6.84
C LYS A 80 20.37 -5.48 -6.33
N ARG A 81 19.65 -6.45 -6.89
CA ARG A 81 18.35 -6.86 -6.40
C ARG A 81 18.49 -7.46 -5.00
N VAL A 82 17.65 -7.02 -4.08
CA VAL A 82 17.40 -7.70 -2.80
C VAL A 82 16.11 -8.50 -2.96
N TYR A 83 16.20 -9.82 -2.83
CA TYR A 83 15.03 -10.70 -2.94
C TYR A 83 14.08 -10.47 -1.77
N ARG A 84 12.76 -10.38 -2.06
CA ARG A 84 11.72 -10.18 -1.05
C ARG A 84 10.55 -11.13 -1.27
N ASN A 85 10.03 -11.66 -0.18
CA ASN A 85 8.71 -12.28 -0.19
C ASN A 85 7.63 -11.19 -0.21
N LEU A 86 6.51 -11.50 -0.85
CA LEU A 86 5.35 -10.62 -0.98
C LEU A 86 4.13 -11.34 -0.39
N TYR A 87 3.50 -10.72 0.59
CA TYR A 87 2.34 -11.26 1.30
C TYR A 87 1.14 -10.35 1.09
N GLY A 88 0.03 -10.90 0.59
CA GLY A 88 -1.21 -10.17 0.39
C GLY A 88 -2.31 -10.72 1.31
N PHE A 89 -2.85 -9.86 2.16
CA PHE A 89 -3.96 -10.14 3.06
C PHE A 89 -5.24 -9.52 2.51
N ASP A 90 -6.30 -10.30 2.41
CA ASP A 90 -7.61 -9.84 1.97
C ASP A 90 -8.68 -10.84 2.42
N THR A 91 -9.91 -10.38 2.60
CA THR A 91 -11.07 -11.27 2.78
C THR A 91 -11.40 -12.02 1.50
N PHE A 92 -11.12 -11.40 0.33
CA PHE A 92 -11.56 -11.82 -1.01
C PHE A 92 -13.09 -11.91 -1.15
N GLU A 93 -13.82 -11.30 -0.21
CA GLU A 93 -15.28 -11.28 -0.12
C GLU A 93 -15.84 -9.85 -0.14
N GLY A 94 -14.97 -8.84 -0.32
CA GLY A 94 -15.29 -7.42 -0.25
C GLY A 94 -15.29 -6.91 1.19
N PHE A 95 -15.95 -5.78 1.43
CA PHE A 95 -16.07 -5.20 2.78
C PHE A 95 -16.94 -6.09 3.68
N VAL A 96 -16.38 -6.55 4.80
CA VAL A 96 -17.06 -7.52 5.69
C VAL A 96 -17.96 -6.82 6.70
N SER A 97 -17.56 -5.69 7.22
CA SER A 97 -18.36 -4.79 8.07
C SER A 97 -17.66 -3.44 8.19
N HIS A 98 -18.43 -2.39 8.42
CA HIS A 98 -17.90 -1.07 8.78
C HIS A 98 -18.78 -0.46 9.87
N THR A 99 -18.17 0.33 10.72
CA THR A 99 -18.85 1.12 11.72
C THR A 99 -19.53 2.35 11.08
N ALA A 100 -20.42 3.00 11.81
CA ALA A 100 -21.02 4.26 11.34
C ALA A 100 -19.95 5.33 11.06
N ASP A 101 -18.80 5.26 11.74
CA ASP A 101 -17.66 6.18 11.53
C ASP A 101 -16.96 5.97 10.18
N ASP A 102 -17.06 4.76 9.63
CA ASP A 102 -16.48 4.37 8.33
C ASP A 102 -17.46 4.53 7.16
N ALA A 103 -18.69 5.02 7.41
CA ALA A 103 -19.69 5.19 6.36
C ALA A 103 -19.17 6.17 5.28
N HIS A 104 -19.05 5.68 4.06
CA HIS A 104 -18.58 6.46 2.91
C HIS A 104 -19.40 6.12 1.67
N PRO A 105 -19.78 7.09 0.82
CA PRO A 105 -20.66 6.88 -0.33
C PRO A 105 -20.14 5.88 -1.37
N VAL A 106 -18.85 5.63 -1.42
CA VAL A 106 -18.20 4.79 -2.43
C VAL A 106 -17.84 3.40 -1.89
N TRP A 107 -17.60 3.26 -0.57
CA TRP A 107 -17.10 2.02 0.03
C TRP A 107 -18.21 1.24 0.72
N GLU A 108 -19.09 0.65 -0.09
CA GLU A 108 -20.20 -0.17 0.39
C GLU A 108 -20.25 -1.53 -0.30
N GLY A 109 -20.55 -2.57 0.47
CA GLY A 109 -20.93 -3.88 -0.02
C GLY A 109 -19.81 -4.69 -0.69
N THR A 110 -20.15 -5.37 -1.79
CA THR A 110 -19.28 -6.36 -2.45
C THR A 110 -18.52 -5.84 -3.67
N LEU A 111 -18.37 -4.52 -3.81
CA LEU A 111 -17.79 -3.88 -5.00
C LEU A 111 -16.37 -4.37 -5.33
N TYR A 112 -15.60 -4.80 -4.34
CA TYR A 112 -14.19 -5.23 -4.48
C TYR A 112 -14.01 -6.74 -4.26
N THR A 113 -15.05 -7.53 -4.47
CA THR A 113 -14.97 -8.99 -4.36
C THR A 113 -14.12 -9.56 -5.48
N ALA A 114 -13.07 -10.29 -5.14
CA ALA A 114 -12.21 -10.97 -6.10
C ALA A 114 -11.93 -12.42 -5.64
N PRO A 115 -12.36 -13.44 -6.39
CA PRO A 115 -12.15 -14.83 -5.99
C PRO A 115 -10.67 -15.16 -5.83
N ILE A 116 -10.23 -15.58 -4.65
CA ILE A 116 -8.83 -15.87 -4.32
C ILE A 116 -8.17 -16.84 -5.32
N ASN A 117 -8.92 -17.79 -5.86
CA ASN A 117 -8.39 -18.76 -6.84
C ASN A 117 -8.03 -18.10 -8.18
N GLU A 118 -8.73 -17.03 -8.57
CA GLU A 118 -8.40 -16.27 -9.77
C GLU A 118 -7.12 -15.48 -9.55
N ILE A 119 -6.99 -14.86 -8.39
CA ILE A 119 -5.78 -14.13 -8.01
C ILE A 119 -4.59 -15.09 -7.98
N LYS A 120 -4.68 -16.21 -7.26
CA LYS A 120 -3.61 -17.23 -7.23
C LYS A 120 -3.23 -17.72 -8.63
N ARG A 121 -4.19 -17.88 -9.55
CA ARG A 121 -3.91 -18.25 -10.94
C ARG A 121 -3.08 -17.21 -11.68
N ARG A 122 -3.32 -15.91 -11.46
CA ARG A 122 -2.53 -14.81 -12.04
C ARG A 122 -1.07 -14.85 -11.60
N PHE A 123 -0.82 -15.27 -10.37
CA PHE A 123 0.53 -15.31 -9.75
C PHE A 123 1.14 -16.72 -9.71
N ARG A 124 0.60 -17.70 -10.45
CA ARG A 124 1.05 -19.11 -10.40
C ARG A 124 2.53 -19.34 -10.75
N LYS A 125 3.18 -18.38 -11.39
CA LYS A 125 4.60 -18.43 -11.76
C LYS A 125 5.50 -17.71 -10.75
N SER A 126 4.93 -17.08 -9.74
CA SER A 126 5.63 -16.27 -8.76
C SER A 126 5.84 -17.10 -7.50
N SER A 127 7.07 -17.52 -7.26
CA SER A 127 7.41 -18.38 -6.10
C SER A 127 7.47 -17.61 -4.78
N ASN A 128 7.58 -16.28 -4.84
CA ASN A 128 7.72 -15.38 -3.70
C ASN A 128 6.43 -14.62 -3.34
N VAL A 129 5.30 -14.92 -3.98
CA VAL A 129 4.00 -14.28 -3.69
C VAL A 129 3.09 -15.26 -2.96
N ARG A 130 2.53 -14.83 -1.83
CA ARG A 130 1.58 -15.61 -1.03
C ARG A 130 0.34 -14.77 -0.75
N PHE A 131 -0.84 -15.39 -0.85
CA PHE A 131 -2.13 -14.77 -0.53
C PHE A 131 -2.73 -15.46 0.68
N ILE A 132 -3.11 -14.64 1.66
CA ILE A 132 -3.65 -15.04 2.95
C ILE A 132 -5.09 -14.52 3.00
N LYS A 133 -6.06 -15.46 3.05
CA LYS A 133 -7.46 -15.09 3.25
C LYS A 133 -7.66 -14.75 4.72
N MET A 134 -7.83 -13.47 5.02
CA MET A 134 -7.95 -12.96 6.38
C MET A 134 -8.74 -11.64 6.41
N ASP A 135 -9.62 -11.52 7.36
CA ASP A 135 -10.22 -10.25 7.77
C ASP A 135 -9.22 -9.53 8.69
N ALA A 136 -8.75 -8.37 8.28
CA ALA A 136 -7.73 -7.61 9.01
C ALA A 136 -8.16 -7.29 10.45
N THR A 137 -9.45 -7.12 10.73
CA THR A 137 -9.98 -6.89 12.10
C THR A 137 -9.74 -8.07 13.05
N LYS A 138 -9.46 -9.27 12.50
CA LYS A 138 -9.15 -10.49 13.27
C LYS A 138 -7.65 -10.69 13.54
N LEU A 139 -6.81 -9.78 13.09
CA LEU A 139 -5.37 -9.80 13.40
C LEU A 139 -5.06 -9.37 14.84
N VAL A 140 -6.02 -8.69 15.47
CA VAL A 140 -6.03 -8.38 16.90
C VAL A 140 -7.23 -9.08 17.52
N GLU A 141 -7.00 -9.97 18.48
CA GLU A 141 -8.05 -10.72 19.17
C GLU A 141 -8.80 -9.82 20.19
N ALA A 142 -9.97 -10.28 20.66
CA ALA A 142 -10.86 -9.49 21.53
C ALA A 142 -10.20 -8.99 22.83
N GLU A 143 -9.18 -9.69 23.32
CA GLU A 143 -8.42 -9.32 24.53
C GLU A 143 -7.20 -8.43 24.20
N GLY A 144 -7.07 -7.95 22.95
CA GLY A 144 -5.94 -7.14 22.50
C GLY A 144 -4.69 -7.94 22.15
N ASN A 145 -4.75 -9.28 22.18
CA ASN A 145 -3.65 -10.14 21.79
C ASN A 145 -3.39 -10.04 20.29
N ILE A 146 -2.14 -9.84 19.92
CA ILE A 146 -1.73 -9.77 18.51
C ILE A 146 -1.50 -11.19 17.98
N VAL A 147 -2.09 -11.52 16.85
CA VAL A 147 -1.82 -12.78 16.16
C VAL A 147 -0.38 -12.76 15.66
N GLY A 148 0.41 -13.78 16.02
CA GLY A 148 1.83 -13.84 15.61
C GLY A 148 2.00 -13.96 14.09
N ALA A 149 2.96 -13.25 13.53
CA ALA A 149 3.24 -13.24 12.09
C ALA A 149 3.69 -14.61 11.57
N GLU A 150 4.34 -15.41 12.42
CA GLU A 150 4.77 -16.77 12.12
C GLU A 150 3.61 -17.72 11.77
N ARG A 151 2.38 -17.45 12.24
CA ARG A 151 1.16 -18.20 11.86
C ARG A 151 0.85 -18.09 10.36
N PHE A 152 1.36 -17.04 9.71
CA PHE A 152 1.24 -16.79 8.28
C PHE A 152 2.51 -17.15 7.52
N GLY A 153 3.53 -17.69 8.22
CA GLY A 153 4.84 -18.03 7.66
C GLY A 153 5.66 -16.79 7.32
N ILE A 154 5.53 -15.72 8.11
CA ILE A 154 6.31 -14.48 8.03
C ILE A 154 7.26 -14.47 9.22
N ASP A 155 8.54 -14.60 8.93
CA ASP A 155 9.64 -14.68 9.89
C ASP A 155 10.70 -13.58 9.67
N GLU A 156 10.36 -12.58 8.87
CA GLU A 156 11.22 -11.46 8.49
C GLU A 156 10.54 -10.12 8.77
N CYS A 157 11.32 -9.07 9.01
CA CYS A 157 10.78 -7.71 9.12
C CYS A 157 10.18 -7.23 7.80
N ALA A 158 9.29 -6.26 7.87
CA ALA A 158 8.74 -5.61 6.69
C ALA A 158 9.67 -4.49 6.18
N ALA A 159 9.88 -4.46 4.86
CA ALA A 159 10.48 -3.32 4.19
C ALA A 159 9.43 -2.35 3.64
N ILE A 160 8.28 -2.89 3.24
CA ILE A 160 7.16 -2.11 2.70
C ILE A 160 5.86 -2.72 3.23
N ILE A 161 4.94 -1.87 3.70
CA ILE A 161 3.57 -2.25 4.04
C ILE A 161 2.63 -1.29 3.32
N LEU A 162 1.73 -1.83 2.48
CA LEU A 162 0.65 -1.09 1.84
C LEU A 162 -0.66 -1.39 2.57
N PHE A 163 -1.33 -0.34 3.01
CA PHE A 163 -2.70 -0.35 3.54
C PHE A 163 -3.61 0.19 2.43
N ASP A 164 -4.52 -0.65 1.93
CA ASP A 164 -5.45 -0.38 0.83
C ASP A 164 -6.81 -1.00 1.20
N MET A 165 -7.32 -0.56 2.37
CA MET A 165 -8.55 -1.09 2.96
C MET A 165 -9.61 -0.03 3.18
N ASP A 166 -9.30 1.23 2.82
CA ASP A 166 -10.20 2.39 2.81
C ASP A 166 -10.71 2.84 4.20
N LEU A 167 -10.84 1.92 5.16
CA LEU A 167 -11.58 2.09 6.40
C LEU A 167 -10.66 2.18 7.63
N TYR A 168 -11.15 2.83 8.70
CA TYR A 168 -10.39 3.04 9.93
C TYR A 168 -10.12 1.74 10.69
N GLU A 169 -11.16 0.94 10.99
CA GLU A 169 -11.03 -0.21 11.89
C GLU A 169 -10.07 -1.30 11.34
N PRO A 170 -10.20 -1.76 10.08
CA PRO A 170 -9.26 -2.75 9.54
C PRO A 170 -7.84 -2.19 9.42
N THR A 171 -7.68 -0.89 9.10
CA THR A 171 -6.37 -0.25 9.01
C THR A 171 -5.68 -0.15 10.37
N LEU A 172 -6.42 0.23 11.43
CA LEU A 172 -5.88 0.27 12.79
C LEU A 172 -5.45 -1.12 13.27
N SER A 173 -6.27 -2.14 13.00
CA SER A 173 -5.95 -3.53 13.35
C SER A 173 -4.71 -4.03 12.61
N ALA A 174 -4.61 -3.76 11.31
CA ALA A 174 -3.44 -4.10 10.50
C ALA A 174 -2.17 -3.36 10.96
N LEU A 175 -2.27 -2.08 11.33
CA LEU A 175 -1.16 -1.30 11.90
C LEU A 175 -0.66 -1.91 13.21
N ARG A 176 -1.58 -2.21 14.15
CA ARG A 176 -1.26 -2.86 15.43
C ARG A 176 -0.58 -4.20 15.21
N TRP A 177 -1.10 -5.01 14.30
CA TRP A 177 -0.48 -6.28 13.94
C TRP A 177 0.90 -6.10 13.33
N SER A 178 1.05 -5.13 12.44
CA SER A 178 2.31 -4.86 11.72
C SER A 178 3.43 -4.38 12.64
N ARG A 179 3.11 -3.87 13.85
CA ARG A 179 4.12 -3.38 14.81
C ARG A 179 5.23 -4.39 15.06
N GLN A 180 4.92 -5.68 15.14
CA GLN A 180 5.89 -6.77 15.35
C GLN A 180 6.89 -6.94 14.20
N LEU A 181 6.62 -6.38 13.01
CA LEU A 181 7.43 -6.50 11.80
C LEU A 181 8.16 -5.20 11.43
N LEU A 182 7.86 -4.09 12.12
CA LEU A 182 8.47 -2.79 11.80
C LEU A 182 9.96 -2.78 12.15
N GLN A 183 10.71 -2.10 11.30
CA GLN A 183 12.11 -1.72 11.52
C GLN A 183 12.31 -0.27 11.05
N THR A 184 13.32 0.41 11.59
CA THR A 184 13.68 1.75 11.07
C THR A 184 14.00 1.63 9.59
N GLY A 185 13.31 2.43 8.75
CA GLY A 185 13.41 2.39 7.29
C GLY A 185 12.25 1.63 6.61
N THR A 186 11.32 0.98 7.35
CA THR A 186 10.09 0.41 6.77
C THR A 186 9.25 1.52 6.14
N PHE A 187 8.79 1.32 4.91
CA PHE A 187 7.86 2.20 4.22
C PHE A 187 6.41 1.80 4.51
N LEU A 188 5.61 2.76 4.97
CA LEU A 188 4.16 2.61 5.12
C LEU A 188 3.47 3.41 4.02
N LEU A 189 2.66 2.74 3.22
CA LEU A 189 1.85 3.34 2.16
C LEU A 189 0.38 3.22 2.56
N PHE A 190 -0.35 4.32 2.44
CA PHE A 190 -1.78 4.40 2.67
C PHE A 190 -2.44 4.87 1.38
N ASP A 191 -3.46 4.17 0.90
CA ASP A 191 -4.05 4.46 -0.43
C ASP A 191 -5.09 5.58 -0.38
N GLU A 192 -5.88 5.63 0.69
CA GLU A 192 -6.96 6.58 0.91
C GLU A 192 -6.71 7.54 2.09
N PHE A 193 -5.46 7.88 2.38
CA PHE A 193 -5.06 8.68 3.55
C PHE A 193 -5.78 10.02 3.67
N PHE A 194 -6.08 10.66 2.53
CA PHE A 194 -6.79 11.96 2.47
C PHE A 194 -8.27 11.83 2.15
N SER A 195 -8.84 10.65 2.20
CA SER A 195 -10.28 10.43 2.05
C SER A 195 -11.08 11.09 3.18
N PHE A 196 -12.41 11.02 3.13
CA PHE A 196 -13.31 11.71 4.07
C PHE A 196 -13.12 13.24 4.11
N GLY A 197 -12.78 13.84 2.96
CA GLY A 197 -12.53 15.28 2.87
C GLY A 197 -11.24 15.75 3.54
N GLY A 198 -10.30 14.83 3.80
CA GLY A 198 -9.04 15.12 4.48
C GLY A 198 -9.17 15.23 6.00
N ASP A 199 -10.29 14.78 6.59
CA ASP A 199 -10.49 14.75 8.04
C ASP A 199 -9.55 13.72 8.70
N SER A 200 -8.59 14.20 9.46
CA SER A 200 -7.59 13.37 10.16
C SER A 200 -8.17 12.51 11.29
N ASN A 201 -9.43 12.72 11.66
CA ASN A 201 -10.16 11.91 12.65
C ASN A 201 -10.97 10.78 12.01
N LYS A 202 -10.73 10.48 10.72
CA LYS A 202 -11.43 9.44 9.97
C LYS A 202 -10.47 8.57 9.15
N GLY A 203 -10.95 7.38 8.78
CA GLY A 203 -10.28 6.45 7.87
C GLY A 203 -8.83 6.11 8.27
N GLU A 204 -7.97 5.95 7.29
CA GLU A 204 -6.58 5.55 7.45
C GLU A 204 -5.73 6.58 8.22
N SER A 205 -6.04 7.87 8.07
CA SER A 205 -5.35 8.95 8.79
C SER A 205 -5.58 8.85 10.30
N ARG A 206 -6.83 8.64 10.73
CA ARG A 206 -7.17 8.38 12.14
C ARG A 206 -6.45 7.13 12.66
N ALA A 207 -6.47 6.05 11.89
CA ALA A 207 -5.82 4.80 12.27
C ALA A 207 -4.32 4.99 12.55
N LEU A 208 -3.61 5.72 11.68
CA LEU A 208 -2.20 6.01 11.88
C LEU A 208 -1.97 6.88 13.13
N ASN A 209 -2.76 7.94 13.33
CA ASN A 209 -2.61 8.82 14.49
C ASN A 209 -2.78 8.04 15.80
N GLU A 210 -3.84 7.25 15.94
CA GLU A 210 -4.08 6.44 17.16
C GLU A 210 -3.01 5.35 17.33
N PHE A 211 -2.51 4.77 16.25
CA PHE A 211 -1.40 3.82 16.33
C PHE A 211 -0.12 4.48 16.88
N LEU A 212 0.22 5.67 16.41
CA LEU A 212 1.40 6.40 16.87
C LEU A 212 1.26 6.89 18.32
N GLU A 213 0.09 7.34 18.73
CA GLU A 213 -0.20 7.71 20.12
C GLU A 213 -0.03 6.54 21.09
N ALA A 214 -0.37 5.32 20.65
CA ALA A 214 -0.22 4.10 21.44
C ALA A 214 1.20 3.50 21.40
N ASN A 215 2.08 3.93 20.50
CA ASN A 215 3.43 3.40 20.29
C ASN A 215 4.46 4.54 20.21
N LEU A 216 4.78 5.13 21.35
CA LEU A 216 5.64 6.33 21.44
C LEU A 216 7.09 6.11 20.95
N ASP A 217 7.50 4.86 20.82
CA ASP A 217 8.78 4.44 20.25
C ASP A 217 8.75 4.34 18.71
N VAL A 218 7.59 4.52 18.09
CA VAL A 218 7.41 4.56 16.64
C VAL A 218 7.19 6.00 16.19
N GLN A 219 8.04 6.45 15.31
CA GLN A 219 7.88 7.73 14.63
C GLN A 219 7.80 7.49 13.12
N VAL A 220 7.18 8.43 12.41
CA VAL A 220 7.08 8.36 10.94
C VAL A 220 7.50 9.68 10.32
N ARG A 221 8.31 9.59 9.26
CA ARG A 221 8.72 10.73 8.46
C ARG A 221 8.01 10.71 7.11
N ASP A 222 7.52 11.86 6.70
CA ASP A 222 6.89 12.05 5.39
C ASP A 222 7.88 11.75 4.26
N TYR A 223 7.49 10.85 3.33
CA TYR A 223 8.25 10.54 2.12
C TYR A 223 7.60 11.12 0.86
N GLY A 224 6.30 11.38 0.88
CA GLY A 224 5.56 11.93 -0.25
C GLY A 224 4.14 11.41 -0.38
N SER A 225 3.54 11.70 -1.51
CA SER A 225 2.17 11.29 -1.84
C SER A 225 2.11 10.68 -3.23
N TYR A 226 1.00 9.99 -3.54
CA TYR A 226 0.74 9.44 -4.88
C TYR A 226 -0.77 9.41 -5.14
N GLY A 227 -1.14 9.36 -6.40
CA GLY A 227 -2.53 9.23 -6.81
C GLY A 227 -3.44 10.33 -6.28
N VAL A 228 -4.68 9.98 -6.02
CA VAL A 228 -5.72 10.93 -5.59
C VAL A 228 -5.63 11.21 -4.09
N GLY A 229 -5.33 10.21 -3.27
CA GLY A 229 -5.36 10.32 -1.81
C GLY A 229 -4.23 9.60 -1.09
N GLY A 230 -3.31 8.98 -1.82
CA GLY A 230 -2.27 8.14 -1.23
C GLY A 230 -1.15 8.91 -0.53
N LYS A 231 -0.63 8.32 0.56
CA LYS A 231 0.43 8.89 1.38
C LYS A 231 1.49 7.85 1.71
N ILE A 232 2.75 8.29 1.79
CA ILE A 232 3.90 7.44 2.09
C ILE A 232 4.66 8.01 3.26
N PHE A 233 4.96 7.15 4.23
CA PHE A 233 5.82 7.45 5.36
C PHE A 233 6.99 6.47 5.45
N VAL A 234 8.04 6.87 6.14
CA VAL A 234 9.17 6.02 6.54
C VAL A 234 9.19 5.93 8.06
N VAL A 235 9.26 4.72 8.59
CA VAL A 235 9.31 4.44 10.03
C VAL A 235 10.69 4.76 10.59
N GLU A 236 10.72 5.37 11.78
CA GLU A 236 11.89 5.52 12.64
C GLU A 236 11.53 4.94 14.02
N LEU A 237 12.30 3.95 14.48
CA LEU A 237 12.15 3.38 15.82
C LEU A 237 13.17 4.01 16.76
N ALA A 238 12.67 4.50 17.92
CA ALA A 238 13.48 5.10 18.97
C ALA A 238 14.18 4.05 19.85
#